data_938ab4507ec1284285935260c0e06d7f
#
_entry.id   938ab4507ec1284285935260c0e06d7f
#
_cell.length_a   1.000
_cell.length_b   1.000
_cell.length_c   1.000
_cell.angle_alpha   90.00
_cell.angle_beta   90.00
_cell.angle_gamma   90.00
#
_symmetry.space_group_name_H-M   'P 1'
#
loop_
_entity.id
_entity.type
_entity.pdbx_description
1 polymer ?
#
loop_
_entity_poly.entity_id
_entity_poly.type
_entity_poly.pdbx_seq_one_letter_code
_entity_poly.pdbx_strand_id
1 'polypeptide(L)'
;MKLRLVAAISALAAIPALAHAQQSPPPRAPKPTKADAQNVVQIVTSDKAKTQAYCDLTKLYDQVEEAAQKNDNKTLETLNKQADALLHKLGPEYSKLMAGLEQVDPKSSEATEFVNILSELDKRCTN
;
A
#
# COMPACT_ATOMS: atom_id res chain seq x y z
N MET A 1 -70.76 25.44 -5.69
CA MET A 1 -71.15 24.66 -6.87
C MET A 1 -70.09 24.71 -7.93
N LYS A 2 -69.67 23.63 -8.36
CA LYS A 2 -68.90 23.11 -9.49
C LYS A 2 -67.65 22.40 -9.06
N LEU A 3 -67.89 21.09 -8.89
CA LEU A 3 -66.91 20.02 -8.85
C LEU A 3 -66.04 20.07 -10.13
N ARG A 4 -64.77 20.21 -10.03
CA ARG A 4 -63.82 19.85 -11.10
C ARG A 4 -62.86 18.81 -10.60
N LEU A 5 -63.15 17.61 -11.01
CA LEU A 5 -62.21 16.48 -10.95
C LEU A 5 -60.95 16.86 -11.74
N VAL A 6 -59.82 16.82 -11.08
CA VAL A 6 -58.53 16.78 -11.76
C VAL A 6 -57.88 15.44 -11.48
N ALA A 7 -57.81 14.65 -12.54
CA ALA A 7 -57.21 13.33 -12.54
C ALA A 7 -55.73 13.44 -12.26
N ALA A 8 -55.26 12.83 -11.20
CA ALA A 8 -53.87 12.65 -10.89
C ALA A 8 -53.26 11.55 -11.79
N ILE A 9 -52.43 11.95 -12.72
CA ILE A 9 -51.63 11.03 -13.53
C ILE A 9 -50.45 10.60 -12.68
N SER A 10 -50.49 9.38 -12.19
CA SER A 10 -49.37 8.73 -11.51
C SER A 10 -48.34 8.32 -12.55
N ALA A 11 -47.30 9.12 -12.70
CA ALA A 11 -46.11 8.72 -13.45
C ALA A 11 -45.24 7.81 -12.57
N LEU A 12 -45.29 6.50 -12.82
CA LEU A 12 -44.33 5.54 -12.32
C LEU A 12 -42.97 5.87 -12.99
N ALA A 13 -42.10 6.54 -12.28
CA ALA A 13 -40.69 6.63 -12.65
C ALA A 13 -40.05 5.27 -12.32
N ALA A 14 -39.84 4.45 -13.35
CA ALA A 14 -38.96 3.29 -13.27
C ALA A 14 -37.53 3.77 -13.06
N ILE A 15 -37.02 3.64 -11.84
CA ILE A 15 -35.61 3.87 -11.53
C ILE A 15 -34.84 2.67 -12.08
N PRO A 16 -33.95 2.84 -13.08
CA PRO A 16 -33.05 1.75 -13.45
C PRO A 16 -32.14 1.47 -12.26
N ALA A 17 -32.28 0.27 -11.70
CA ALA A 17 -31.32 -0.26 -10.76
C ALA A 17 -29.96 -0.29 -11.44
N LEU A 18 -29.12 0.71 -11.17
CA LEU A 18 -27.70 0.65 -11.46
C LEU A 18 -27.17 -0.54 -10.69
N ALA A 19 -26.98 -1.64 -11.40
CA ALA A 19 -26.23 -2.78 -10.91
C ALA A 19 -24.84 -2.24 -10.55
N HIS A 20 -24.62 -1.97 -9.28
CA HIS A 20 -23.30 -1.77 -8.75
C HIS A 20 -22.61 -3.12 -8.97
N ALA A 21 -21.80 -3.19 -10.03
CA ALA A 21 -20.85 -4.27 -10.16
C ALA A 21 -20.03 -4.23 -8.87
N GLN A 22 -20.31 -5.17 -7.98
CA GLN A 22 -19.47 -5.43 -6.81
C GLN A 22 -18.13 -5.83 -7.36
N GLN A 23 -17.23 -4.85 -7.49
CA GLN A 23 -15.83 -5.12 -7.74
C GLN A 23 -15.38 -5.94 -6.53
N SER A 24 -15.19 -7.23 -6.74
CA SER A 24 -14.56 -8.09 -5.76
C SER A 24 -13.26 -7.41 -5.35
N PRO A 25 -12.98 -7.24 -4.06
CA PRO A 25 -11.74 -6.64 -3.63
C PRO A 25 -10.58 -7.40 -4.29
N PRO A 26 -9.53 -6.73 -4.75
CA PRO A 26 -8.40 -7.39 -5.38
C PRO A 26 -7.89 -8.50 -4.44
N PRO A 27 -7.46 -9.65 -4.98
CA PRO A 27 -6.96 -10.74 -4.17
C PRO A 27 -5.84 -10.22 -3.27
N ARG A 28 -6.01 -10.37 -1.96
CA ARG A 28 -4.99 -9.96 -0.99
C ARG A 28 -3.71 -10.75 -1.25
N ALA A 29 -2.57 -10.09 -1.14
CA ALA A 29 -1.29 -10.78 -1.20
C ALA A 29 -1.26 -11.93 -0.17
N PRO A 30 -0.67 -13.08 -0.49
CA PRO A 30 -0.56 -14.17 0.48
C PRO A 30 0.27 -13.71 1.69
N LYS A 31 -0.07 -14.23 2.88
CA LYS A 31 0.67 -13.95 4.10
C LYS A 31 2.13 -14.39 3.93
N PRO A 32 3.11 -13.53 4.23
CA PRO A 32 4.52 -13.86 4.03
C PRO A 32 5.01 -14.88 5.06
N THR A 33 6.05 -15.61 4.69
CA THR A 33 6.77 -16.51 5.59
C THR A 33 8.12 -15.91 6.00
N LYS A 34 8.73 -16.46 7.05
CA LYS A 34 10.12 -16.10 7.42
C LYS A 34 11.10 -16.32 6.27
N ALA A 35 10.91 -17.41 5.50
CA ALA A 35 11.74 -17.70 4.35
C ALA A 35 11.64 -16.62 3.27
N ASP A 36 10.44 -16.05 3.06
CA ASP A 36 10.25 -14.93 2.13
C ASP A 36 11.02 -13.70 2.60
N ALA A 37 10.97 -13.38 3.89
CA ALA A 37 11.71 -12.25 4.46
C ALA A 37 13.23 -12.45 4.35
N GLN A 38 13.73 -13.63 4.69
CA GLN A 38 15.16 -13.97 4.55
C GLN A 38 15.62 -13.92 3.10
N ASN A 39 14.82 -14.41 2.16
CA ASN A 39 15.10 -14.33 0.74
C ASN A 39 15.20 -12.87 0.26
N VAL A 40 14.28 -12.01 0.68
CA VAL A 40 14.31 -10.58 0.34
C VAL A 40 15.59 -9.92 0.90
N VAL A 41 15.94 -10.19 2.15
CA VAL A 41 17.20 -9.69 2.74
C VAL A 41 18.40 -10.14 1.91
N GLN A 42 18.46 -11.40 1.51
CA GLN A 42 19.54 -11.92 0.67
C GLN A 42 19.59 -11.22 -0.70
N ILE A 43 18.43 -11.08 -1.37
CA ILE A 43 18.35 -10.40 -2.68
C ILE A 43 18.83 -8.95 -2.58
N VAL A 44 18.40 -8.22 -1.57
CA VAL A 44 18.75 -6.81 -1.41
C VAL A 44 20.22 -6.66 -1.03
N THR A 45 20.71 -7.45 -0.09
CA THR A 45 22.10 -7.33 0.40
C THR A 45 23.16 -7.85 -0.57
N SER A 46 22.79 -8.74 -1.48
CA SER A 46 23.71 -9.24 -2.52
C SER A 46 23.89 -8.29 -3.71
N ASP A 47 23.00 -7.30 -3.84
CA ASP A 47 23.03 -6.31 -4.92
C ASP A 47 23.22 -4.90 -4.34
N LYS A 48 24.35 -4.27 -4.67
CA LYS A 48 24.69 -2.93 -4.17
C LYS A 48 23.67 -1.87 -4.59
N ALA A 49 23.11 -1.98 -5.80
CA ALA A 49 22.10 -1.03 -6.29
C ALA A 49 20.78 -1.18 -5.53
N LYS A 50 20.39 -2.41 -5.18
CA LYS A 50 19.21 -2.69 -4.35
C LYS A 50 19.42 -2.25 -2.91
N THR A 51 20.61 -2.50 -2.34
CA THR A 51 20.95 -1.99 -1.00
C THR A 51 20.82 -0.47 -0.95
N GLN A 52 21.37 0.22 -1.94
CA GLN A 52 21.26 1.68 -2.02
C GLN A 52 19.79 2.11 -2.17
N ALA A 53 19.01 1.46 -3.04
CA ALA A 53 17.60 1.78 -3.22
C ALA A 53 16.79 1.59 -1.93
N TYR A 54 17.11 0.57 -1.13
CA TYR A 54 16.50 0.37 0.19
C TYR A 54 16.83 1.52 1.14
N CYS A 55 18.09 1.90 1.24
CA CYS A 55 18.51 2.99 2.11
C CYS A 55 17.95 4.36 1.68
N ASP A 56 17.79 4.58 0.37
CA ASP A 56 17.15 5.78 -0.14
C ASP A 56 15.64 5.77 0.17
N LEU A 57 15.00 4.60 0.09
CA LEU A 57 13.59 4.43 0.41
C LEU A 57 13.29 4.70 1.89
N THR A 58 14.13 4.23 2.81
CA THR A 58 13.97 4.51 4.25
C THR A 58 14.05 6.00 4.55
N LYS A 59 15.04 6.71 3.97
CA LYS A 59 15.14 8.17 4.10
C LYS A 59 13.95 8.91 3.50
N LEU A 60 13.39 8.35 2.43
CA LEU A 60 12.23 8.94 1.77
C LEU A 60 10.97 8.84 2.65
N TYR A 61 10.81 7.75 3.40
CA TYR A 61 9.68 7.60 4.32
C TYR A 61 9.71 8.65 5.44
N ASP A 62 10.89 9.01 5.97
CA ASP A 62 11.01 10.09 6.94
C ASP A 62 10.53 11.43 6.35
N GLN A 63 10.86 11.70 5.09
CA GLN A 63 10.41 12.91 4.38
C GLN A 63 8.90 12.87 4.09
N VAL A 64 8.34 11.71 3.77
CA VAL A 64 6.89 11.54 3.58
C VAL A 64 6.14 11.83 4.89
N GLU A 65 6.63 11.33 6.02
CA GLU A 65 6.03 11.61 7.32
C GLU A 65 6.08 13.11 7.64
N GLU A 66 7.19 13.77 7.41
CA GLU A 66 7.34 15.22 7.62
C GLU A 66 6.38 16.02 6.72
N ALA A 67 6.29 15.69 5.43
CA ALA A 67 5.39 16.35 4.49
C ALA A 67 3.92 16.12 4.86
N ALA A 68 3.57 14.92 5.33
CA ALA A 68 2.23 14.60 5.80
C ALA A 68 1.84 15.42 7.03
N GLN A 69 2.74 15.58 8.00
CA GLN A 69 2.50 16.42 9.17
C GLN A 69 2.28 17.90 8.79
N LYS A 70 2.92 18.36 7.73
CA LYS A 70 2.77 19.73 7.19
C LYS A 70 1.60 19.90 6.23
N ASN A 71 0.87 18.82 5.91
CA ASN A 71 -0.18 18.79 4.88
C ASN A 71 0.30 19.27 3.50
N ASP A 72 1.57 19.05 3.17
CA ASP A 72 2.17 19.41 1.88
C ASP A 72 1.90 18.35 0.80
N ASN A 73 0.70 18.43 0.24
CA ASN A 73 0.23 17.47 -0.77
C ASN A 73 1.11 17.46 -2.04
N LYS A 74 1.69 18.58 -2.42
CA LYS A 74 2.55 18.66 -3.62
C LYS A 74 3.86 17.90 -3.40
N THR A 75 4.47 18.08 -2.25
CA THR A 75 5.67 17.34 -1.86
C THR A 75 5.35 15.86 -1.72
N LEU A 76 4.22 15.48 -1.08
CA LEU A 76 3.78 14.09 -0.97
C LEU A 76 3.64 13.40 -2.34
N GLU A 77 3.05 14.05 -3.33
CA GLU A 77 2.93 13.49 -4.69
C GLU A 77 4.31 13.22 -5.31
N THR A 78 5.25 14.13 -5.14
CA THR A 78 6.61 13.98 -5.65
C THR A 78 7.34 12.83 -4.95
N LEU A 79 7.25 12.75 -3.62
CA LEU A 79 7.87 11.69 -2.83
C LEU A 79 7.29 10.32 -3.14
N ASN A 80 5.98 10.21 -3.35
CA ASN A 80 5.34 8.96 -3.76
C ASN A 80 5.87 8.46 -5.11
N LYS A 81 6.04 9.32 -6.09
CA LYS A 81 6.66 8.95 -7.39
C LYS A 81 8.10 8.46 -7.24
N GLN A 82 8.86 9.06 -6.32
CA GLN A 82 10.22 8.62 -6.02
C GLN A 82 10.20 7.26 -5.30
N ALA A 83 9.27 7.05 -4.37
CA ALA A 83 9.09 5.77 -3.68
C ALA A 83 8.77 4.65 -4.67
N ASP A 84 7.85 4.88 -5.61
CA ASP A 84 7.51 3.91 -6.65
C ASP A 84 8.73 3.51 -7.49
N ALA A 85 9.57 4.47 -7.87
CA ALA A 85 10.79 4.20 -8.62
C ALA A 85 11.81 3.37 -7.82
N LEU A 86 11.93 3.60 -6.51
CA LEU A 86 12.79 2.83 -5.62
C LEU A 86 12.25 1.42 -5.38
N LEU A 87 10.95 1.27 -5.17
CA LEU A 87 10.28 -0.03 -5.06
C LEU A 87 10.49 -0.87 -6.32
N HIS A 88 10.43 -0.24 -7.49
CA HIS A 88 10.70 -0.93 -8.76
C HIS A 88 12.15 -1.44 -8.85
N LYS A 89 13.12 -0.69 -8.33
CA LYS A 89 14.53 -1.12 -8.25
C LYS A 89 14.73 -2.27 -7.26
N LEU A 90 14.03 -2.28 -6.14
CA LEU A 90 14.07 -3.34 -5.15
C LEU A 90 13.52 -4.67 -5.69
N GLY A 91 12.52 -4.59 -6.57
CA GLY A 91 11.97 -5.74 -7.27
C GLY A 91 10.66 -6.26 -6.68
N PRO A 92 10.02 -7.19 -7.41
CA PRO A 92 8.69 -7.68 -7.06
C PRO A 92 8.65 -8.49 -5.76
N GLU A 93 9.74 -9.17 -5.39
CA GLU A 93 9.83 -9.94 -4.14
C GLU A 93 9.72 -9.04 -2.92
N TYR A 94 10.39 -7.88 -2.95
CA TYR A 94 10.30 -6.87 -1.90
C TYR A 94 8.88 -6.33 -1.79
N SER A 95 8.30 -5.90 -2.90
CA SER A 95 6.93 -5.34 -2.93
C SER A 95 5.90 -6.36 -2.45
N LYS A 96 6.03 -7.63 -2.85
CA LYS A 96 5.16 -8.71 -2.41
C LYS A 96 5.27 -8.99 -0.91
N LEU A 97 6.49 -8.97 -0.38
CA LEU A 97 6.73 -9.13 1.06
C LEU A 97 6.05 -8.00 1.83
N MET A 98 6.26 -6.75 1.42
CA MET A 98 5.69 -5.59 2.11
C MET A 98 4.15 -5.61 2.09
N ALA A 99 3.54 -5.92 0.95
CA ALA A 99 2.09 -6.07 0.85
C ALA A 99 1.54 -7.21 1.71
N GLY A 100 2.30 -8.29 1.86
CA GLY A 100 1.94 -9.40 2.75
C GLY A 100 2.05 -9.04 4.23
N LEU A 101 3.04 -8.23 4.61
CA LEU A 101 3.25 -7.78 6.00
C LEU A 101 2.09 -6.93 6.53
N GLU A 102 1.36 -6.22 5.66
CA GLU A 102 0.15 -5.48 6.05
C GLU A 102 -0.95 -6.38 6.65
N GLN A 103 -0.88 -7.70 6.40
CA GLN A 103 -1.83 -8.68 6.92
C GLN A 103 -1.35 -9.35 8.22
N VAL A 104 -0.14 -9.04 8.66
CA VAL A 104 0.43 -9.57 9.91
C VAL A 104 0.01 -8.67 11.07
N ASP A 105 -0.51 -9.26 12.15
CA ASP A 105 -0.82 -8.49 13.35
C ASP A 105 0.48 -7.89 13.93
N PRO A 106 0.58 -6.55 14.03
CA PRO A 106 1.79 -5.88 14.50
C PRO A 106 2.18 -6.23 15.94
N LYS A 107 1.26 -6.78 16.72
CA LYS A 107 1.50 -7.22 18.11
C LYS A 107 1.86 -8.70 18.22
N SER A 108 1.90 -9.43 17.11
CA SER A 108 2.21 -10.85 17.11
C SER A 108 3.73 -11.11 17.27
N SER A 109 4.07 -12.29 17.76
CA SER A 109 5.47 -12.75 17.78
C SER A 109 6.04 -12.87 16.38
N GLU A 110 5.20 -13.20 15.40
CA GLU A 110 5.55 -13.27 13.99
C GLU A 110 6.00 -11.90 13.44
N ALA A 111 5.28 -10.81 13.78
CA ALA A 111 5.70 -9.44 13.42
C ALA A 111 7.08 -9.11 13.99
N THR A 112 7.36 -9.49 15.23
CA THR A 112 8.67 -9.30 15.86
C THR A 112 9.77 -10.06 15.11
N GLU A 113 9.48 -11.28 14.65
CA GLU A 113 10.44 -12.05 13.86
C GLU A 113 10.75 -11.39 12.50
N PHE A 114 9.74 -10.87 11.81
CA PHE A 114 9.93 -10.11 10.57
C PHE A 114 10.77 -8.86 10.79
N VAL A 115 10.48 -8.09 11.85
CA VAL A 115 11.29 -6.92 12.21
C VAL A 115 12.75 -7.30 12.43
N ASN A 116 13.02 -8.38 13.16
CA ASN A 116 14.37 -8.85 13.42
C ASN A 116 15.09 -9.24 12.13
N ILE A 117 14.42 -9.96 11.21
CA ILE A 117 15.01 -10.35 9.93
C ILE A 117 15.30 -9.12 9.07
N LEU A 118 14.34 -8.19 8.94
CA LEU A 118 14.47 -7.01 8.11
C LEU A 118 15.45 -5.98 8.68
N SER A 119 15.70 -5.97 9.99
CA SER A 119 16.70 -5.10 10.62
C SER A 119 18.12 -5.29 10.07
N GLU A 120 18.41 -6.44 9.45
CA GLU A 120 19.68 -6.67 8.76
C GLU A 120 19.87 -5.72 7.55
N LEU A 121 18.76 -5.29 6.91
CA LEU A 121 18.80 -4.29 5.84
C LEU A 121 19.18 -2.92 6.40
N ASP A 122 18.63 -2.52 7.55
CA ASP A 122 18.90 -1.23 8.18
C ASP A 122 20.37 -1.09 8.56
N LYS A 123 21.00 -2.18 9.02
CA LYS A 123 22.43 -2.20 9.33
C LYS A 123 23.32 -1.89 8.11
N ARG A 124 22.83 -2.12 6.90
CA ARG A 124 23.54 -1.81 5.66
C ARG A 124 23.47 -0.33 5.29
N CYS A 125 22.53 0.41 5.86
CA CYS A 125 22.34 1.84 5.58
C CYS A 125 23.19 2.76 6.47
N THR A 126 23.76 2.25 7.54
CA THR A 126 24.53 3.02 8.54
C THR A 126 26.04 3.02 8.30
N ASN A 127 26.51 2.37 7.22
CA ASN A 127 27.93 2.30 6.84
C ASN A 127 28.26 3.23 5.68
#